data_668d0a359a27d3b3cf3a273e329c8579
#
_entry.id   668d0a359a27d3b3cf3a273e329c8579
#
_cell.length_a   1.000
_cell.length_b   1.000
_cell.length_c   1.000
_cell.angle_alpha   90.00
_cell.angle_beta   90.00
_cell.angle_gamma   90.00
#
_symmetry.space_group_name_H-M   'P 1'
#
loop_
_entity.id
_entity.type
_entity.pdbx_description
1 polymer ?
#
loop_
_entity_poly.entity_id
_entity_poly.type
_entity_poly.pdbx_seq_one_letter_code
_entity_poly.pdbx_strand_id
1 'polypeptide(L)'
;DFAVGLSRQLHGLTMHSERPGHRMYEQYHPLGVVGIISAFNFPVAVWCWNTALAWICGDVCIWKPSEKTPLCGVACQNIWAEVAKENDLPEGISCLVNGDFTVGEFLTQDERIPLVSATGSTRMGRIVGQKVASRFGKSLLELGGNNAIIVSDKADLKITIIGALFGAVGTCGQRCTSTRRLIIHDSIYEEVTSKLANAY
;
A
#
# COMPACT_ATOMS: atom_id res chain seq x y z
N ASP A 1 3.51 -14.32 -3.69
CA ASP A 1 4.62 -15.16 -3.18
C ASP A 1 4.98 -14.81 -1.74
N PHE A 2 5.23 -13.52 -1.40
CA PHE A 2 5.64 -13.14 -0.04
C PHE A 2 4.60 -13.54 1.02
N ALA A 3 3.32 -13.23 0.81
CA ALA A 3 2.26 -13.62 1.73
C ALA A 3 2.14 -15.14 1.88
N VAL A 4 2.25 -15.89 0.77
CA VAL A 4 2.26 -17.36 0.80
C VAL A 4 3.40 -17.89 1.64
N GLY A 5 4.61 -17.32 1.50
CA GLY A 5 5.76 -17.67 2.35
C GLY A 5 5.51 -17.37 3.83
N LEU A 6 4.97 -16.19 4.14
CA LEU A 6 4.65 -15.78 5.51
C LEU A 6 3.56 -16.65 6.16
N SER A 7 2.65 -17.25 5.40
CA SER A 7 1.57 -18.09 5.96
C SER A 7 2.08 -19.27 6.80
N ARG A 8 3.37 -19.62 6.68
CA ARG A 8 4.04 -20.66 7.45
C ARG A 8 5.07 -20.12 8.45
N GLN A 9 5.17 -18.79 8.59
CA GLN A 9 6.22 -18.12 9.36
C GLN A 9 5.69 -17.11 10.39
N LEU A 10 4.37 -17.03 10.59
CA LEU A 10 3.74 -16.14 11.57
C LEU A 10 3.82 -16.74 12.97
N HIS A 11 5.04 -16.99 13.43
CA HIS A 11 5.34 -17.44 14.78
C HIS A 11 5.91 -16.30 15.62
N GLY A 12 5.59 -16.27 16.92
CA GLY A 12 6.16 -15.32 17.86
C GLY A 12 7.42 -15.85 18.55
N LEU A 13 8.10 -14.97 19.26
CA LEU A 13 9.28 -15.30 20.05
C LEU A 13 8.86 -15.93 21.37
N THR A 14 9.69 -16.86 21.87
CA THR A 14 9.55 -17.44 23.21
C THR A 14 10.73 -17.00 24.05
N MET A 15 10.48 -16.55 25.28
CA MET A 15 11.53 -16.13 26.21
C MET A 15 11.34 -16.72 27.61
N HIS A 16 12.38 -16.61 28.41
CA HIS A 16 12.35 -16.97 29.82
C HIS A 16 11.47 -16.02 30.62
N SER A 17 10.76 -16.58 31.60
CA SER A 17 10.15 -15.79 32.67
C SER A 17 11.03 -15.84 33.92
N GLU A 18 11.20 -14.70 34.59
CA GLU A 18 11.83 -14.62 35.89
C GLU A 18 11.00 -15.25 37.03
N ARG A 19 9.72 -15.58 36.77
CA ARG A 19 8.79 -16.12 37.74
C ARG A 19 8.69 -17.65 37.62
N PRO A 20 8.86 -18.42 38.70
CA PRO A 20 8.62 -19.85 38.66
C PRO A 20 7.19 -20.19 38.21
N GLY A 21 7.06 -21.24 37.39
CA GLY A 21 5.75 -21.68 36.88
C GLY A 21 5.10 -20.78 35.81
N HIS A 22 5.81 -19.76 35.31
CA HIS A 22 5.34 -18.89 34.25
C HIS A 22 6.07 -19.18 32.94
N ARG A 23 5.34 -19.05 31.83
CA ARG A 23 5.85 -19.09 30.45
C ARG A 23 5.51 -17.79 29.72
N MET A 24 6.47 -17.24 29.00
CA MET A 24 6.32 -16.04 28.20
C MET A 24 6.55 -16.35 26.73
N TYR A 25 5.65 -15.89 25.87
CA TYR A 25 5.78 -15.99 24.42
C TYR A 25 4.91 -14.94 23.75
N GLU A 26 5.29 -14.59 22.53
CA GLU A 26 4.48 -13.76 21.64
C GLU A 26 3.54 -14.64 20.83
N GLN A 27 2.34 -14.16 20.61
CA GLN A 27 1.36 -14.80 19.74
C GLN A 27 0.63 -13.74 18.93
N TYR A 28 0.55 -13.93 17.62
CA TYR A 28 -0.20 -13.05 16.74
C TYR A 28 -1.65 -13.53 16.66
N HIS A 29 -2.58 -12.59 16.84
CA HIS A 29 -4.02 -12.83 16.72
C HIS A 29 -4.59 -11.95 15.60
N PRO A 30 -5.64 -12.40 14.88
CA PRO A 30 -6.33 -11.57 13.92
C PRO A 30 -6.85 -10.27 14.53
N LEU A 31 -6.81 -9.19 13.75
CA LEU A 31 -7.42 -7.92 14.12
C LEU A 31 -8.94 -7.95 13.90
N GLY A 32 -9.41 -8.81 13.00
CA GLY A 32 -10.80 -8.94 12.61
C GLY A 32 -11.09 -8.31 11.25
N VAL A 33 -11.85 -7.21 11.21
CA VAL A 33 -12.18 -6.54 9.95
C VAL A 33 -11.16 -5.46 9.64
N VAL A 34 -10.54 -5.53 8.46
CA VAL A 34 -9.59 -4.52 7.97
C VAL A 34 -10.21 -3.73 6.82
N GLY A 35 -10.20 -2.41 6.92
CA GLY A 35 -10.62 -1.51 5.85
C GLY A 35 -9.44 -1.22 4.90
N ILE A 36 -9.64 -1.38 3.59
CA ILE A 36 -8.64 -1.06 2.58
C ILE A 36 -9.19 -0.01 1.63
N ILE A 37 -8.50 1.13 1.55
CA ILE A 37 -8.81 2.22 0.60
C ILE A 37 -7.64 2.31 -0.37
N SER A 38 -7.86 2.01 -1.66
CA SER A 38 -6.79 1.99 -2.65
C SER A 38 -6.92 3.12 -3.69
N ALA A 39 -5.76 3.55 -4.21
CA ALA A 39 -5.67 4.60 -5.21
C ALA A 39 -5.82 4.04 -6.65
N PHE A 40 -6.08 4.95 -7.59
CA PHE A 40 -6.37 4.63 -8.99
C PHE A 40 -5.16 4.15 -9.80
N ASN A 41 -3.95 4.56 -9.41
CA ASN A 41 -2.74 4.36 -10.21
C ASN A 41 -2.21 2.91 -10.21
N PHE A 42 -2.53 2.14 -9.17
CA PHE A 42 -2.27 0.70 -9.07
C PHE A 42 -3.51 -0.03 -8.56
N PRO A 43 -4.57 -0.11 -9.38
CA PRO A 43 -5.90 -0.49 -8.92
C PRO A 43 -6.02 -1.96 -8.48
N VAL A 44 -5.11 -2.82 -8.91
CA VAL A 44 -5.05 -4.24 -8.55
C VAL A 44 -3.95 -4.50 -7.53
N ALA A 45 -2.74 -4.00 -7.77
CA ALA A 45 -1.56 -4.34 -6.98
C ALA A 45 -1.69 -3.91 -5.52
N VAL A 46 -2.13 -2.68 -5.25
CA VAL A 46 -2.26 -2.14 -3.89
C VAL A 46 -3.30 -2.90 -3.08
N TRP A 47 -4.44 -3.26 -3.68
CA TRP A 47 -5.41 -4.15 -3.06
C TRP A 47 -4.76 -5.50 -2.70
N CYS A 48 -4.11 -6.14 -3.66
CA CYS A 48 -3.50 -7.45 -3.47
C CYS A 48 -2.44 -7.45 -2.36
N TRP A 49 -1.59 -6.41 -2.29
CA TRP A 49 -0.58 -6.31 -1.24
C TRP A 49 -1.20 -6.28 0.15
N ASN A 50 -2.22 -5.48 0.33
CA ASN A 50 -2.87 -5.33 1.63
C ASN A 50 -3.71 -6.55 2.02
N THR A 51 -4.55 -7.03 1.11
CA THR A 51 -5.44 -8.17 1.38
C THR A 51 -4.69 -9.46 1.60
N ALA A 52 -3.68 -9.75 0.80
CA ALA A 52 -2.93 -10.99 0.93
C ALA A 52 -2.22 -11.09 2.31
N LEU A 53 -1.71 -9.98 2.83
CA LEU A 53 -1.12 -9.93 4.18
C LEU A 53 -2.18 -10.01 5.27
N ALA A 54 -3.32 -9.35 5.11
CA ALA A 54 -4.41 -9.43 6.07
C ALA A 54 -4.98 -10.86 6.17
N TRP A 55 -5.23 -11.51 5.02
CA TRP A 55 -5.78 -12.87 4.99
C TRP A 55 -4.87 -13.90 5.68
N ILE A 56 -3.56 -13.85 5.48
CA ILE A 56 -2.65 -14.79 6.18
C ILE A 56 -2.59 -14.55 7.69
N CYS A 57 -2.95 -13.35 8.14
CA CYS A 57 -3.12 -13.04 9.57
C CYS A 57 -4.49 -13.46 10.13
N GLY A 58 -5.37 -13.99 9.28
CA GLY A 58 -6.73 -14.39 9.65
C GLY A 58 -7.75 -13.24 9.68
N ASP A 59 -7.40 -12.09 9.09
CA ASP A 59 -8.29 -10.93 8.98
C ASP A 59 -9.21 -11.03 7.76
N VAL A 60 -10.37 -10.39 7.84
CA VAL A 60 -11.27 -10.20 6.71
C VAL A 60 -11.17 -8.76 6.19
N CYS A 61 -11.39 -8.55 4.89
CA CYS A 61 -11.14 -7.28 4.25
C CYS A 61 -12.40 -6.66 3.66
N ILE A 62 -12.60 -5.38 3.91
CA ILE A 62 -13.54 -4.53 3.18
C ILE A 62 -12.72 -3.58 2.31
N TRP A 63 -12.81 -3.73 1.00
CA TRP A 63 -12.06 -2.96 0.03
C TRP A 63 -12.91 -1.89 -0.65
N LYS A 64 -12.49 -0.65 -0.55
CA LYS A 64 -13.00 0.49 -1.31
C LYS A 64 -11.93 0.95 -2.30
N PRO A 65 -12.03 0.56 -3.60
CA PRO A 65 -11.15 1.08 -4.64
C PRO A 65 -11.39 2.56 -4.92
N SER A 66 -10.50 3.18 -5.69
CA SER A 66 -10.75 4.52 -6.22
C SER A 66 -11.99 4.52 -7.11
N GLU A 67 -12.80 5.57 -7.00
CA GLU A 67 -13.96 5.83 -7.87
C GLU A 67 -13.59 5.99 -9.36
N LYS A 68 -12.31 6.17 -9.67
CA LYS A 68 -11.78 6.25 -11.04
C LYS A 68 -11.56 4.88 -11.68
N THR A 69 -11.47 3.82 -10.89
CA THR A 69 -11.13 2.46 -11.36
C THR A 69 -12.04 1.38 -10.77
N PRO A 70 -13.37 1.59 -10.72
CA PRO A 70 -14.29 0.65 -10.05
C PRO A 70 -14.35 -0.71 -10.73
N LEU A 71 -14.19 -0.76 -12.06
CA LEU A 71 -14.25 -2.01 -12.83
C LEU A 71 -13.08 -2.95 -12.50
N CYS A 72 -11.91 -2.43 -12.17
CA CYS A 72 -10.80 -3.24 -11.69
C CYS A 72 -11.17 -3.95 -10.38
N GLY A 73 -11.87 -3.24 -9.49
CA GLY A 73 -12.38 -3.82 -8.25
C GLY A 73 -13.36 -4.96 -8.50
N VAL A 74 -14.32 -4.74 -9.39
CA VAL A 74 -15.31 -5.78 -9.77
C VAL A 74 -14.63 -7.00 -10.38
N ALA A 75 -13.67 -6.81 -11.29
CA ALA A 75 -12.94 -7.92 -11.89
C ALA A 75 -12.16 -8.74 -10.85
N CYS A 76 -11.45 -8.08 -9.94
CA CYS A 76 -10.74 -8.76 -8.85
C CYS A 76 -11.68 -9.53 -7.94
N GLN A 77 -12.83 -8.91 -7.58
CA GLN A 77 -13.81 -9.56 -6.70
C GLN A 77 -14.47 -10.78 -7.36
N ASN A 78 -14.71 -10.74 -8.68
CA ASN A 78 -15.24 -11.90 -9.40
C ASN A 78 -14.25 -13.07 -9.40
N ILE A 79 -12.96 -12.79 -9.68
CA ILE A 79 -11.91 -13.82 -9.62
C ILE A 79 -11.80 -14.40 -8.21
N TRP A 80 -11.85 -13.53 -7.19
CA TRP A 80 -11.85 -13.98 -5.80
C TRP A 80 -13.04 -14.88 -5.49
N ALA A 81 -14.24 -14.51 -5.93
CA ALA A 81 -15.45 -15.28 -5.68
C ALA A 81 -15.40 -16.69 -6.31
N GLU A 82 -14.82 -16.80 -7.51
CA GLU A 82 -14.58 -18.10 -8.16
C GLU A 82 -13.62 -18.96 -7.32
N VAL A 83 -12.48 -18.40 -6.94
CA VAL A 83 -11.46 -19.10 -6.12
C VAL A 83 -12.04 -19.50 -4.76
N ALA A 84 -12.79 -18.62 -4.11
CA ALA A 84 -13.41 -18.90 -2.82
C ALA A 84 -14.40 -20.05 -2.92
N LYS A 85 -15.23 -20.08 -3.98
CA LYS A 85 -16.20 -21.15 -4.24
C LYS A 85 -15.50 -22.50 -4.52
N GLU A 86 -14.43 -22.50 -5.33
CA GLU A 86 -13.66 -23.70 -5.65
C GLU A 86 -12.97 -24.34 -4.42
N ASN A 87 -12.73 -23.54 -3.38
CA ASN A 87 -12.04 -23.97 -2.17
C ASN A 87 -12.95 -24.03 -0.94
N ASP A 88 -14.26 -23.96 -1.11
CA ASP A 88 -15.25 -23.99 -0.03
C ASP A 88 -14.95 -22.97 1.10
N LEU A 89 -14.46 -21.78 0.74
CA LEU A 89 -14.15 -20.73 1.71
C LEU A 89 -15.46 -20.06 2.20
N PRO A 90 -15.51 -19.63 3.47
CA PRO A 90 -16.65 -18.92 3.98
C PRO A 90 -16.87 -17.57 3.29
N GLU A 91 -18.11 -17.12 3.23
CA GLU A 91 -18.45 -15.80 2.72
C GLU A 91 -17.87 -14.68 3.62
N GLY A 92 -17.67 -13.51 3.05
CA GLY A 92 -17.27 -12.31 3.81
C GLY A 92 -15.78 -12.15 4.05
N ILE A 93 -14.90 -13.07 3.62
CA ILE A 93 -13.44 -12.93 3.76
C ILE A 93 -12.95 -11.70 2.97
N SER A 94 -13.49 -11.47 1.77
CA SER A 94 -13.18 -10.33 0.92
C SER A 94 -14.45 -9.68 0.44
N CYS A 95 -14.65 -8.42 0.80
CA CYS A 95 -15.82 -7.64 0.42
C CYS A 95 -15.41 -6.41 -0.38
N LEU A 96 -16.05 -6.18 -1.53
CA LEU A 96 -15.87 -4.99 -2.35
C LEU A 96 -17.00 -4.01 -2.11
N VAL A 97 -16.67 -2.75 -1.87
CA VAL A 97 -17.62 -1.64 -1.78
C VAL A 97 -17.19 -0.52 -2.71
N ASN A 98 -17.90 -0.33 -3.80
CA ASN A 98 -17.68 0.80 -4.72
C ASN A 98 -18.45 2.05 -4.24
N GLY A 99 -17.84 3.20 -4.43
CA GLY A 99 -18.41 4.49 -4.10
C GLY A 99 -17.36 5.59 -4.10
N ASP A 100 -17.81 6.80 -3.83
CA ASP A 100 -16.97 7.97 -3.72
C ASP A 100 -16.27 8.07 -2.35
N PHE A 101 -15.80 9.26 -2.02
CA PHE A 101 -15.10 9.48 -0.75
C PHE A 101 -15.98 9.25 0.50
N THR A 102 -17.30 9.37 0.38
CA THR A 102 -18.22 9.18 1.52
C THR A 102 -18.19 7.75 2.04
N VAL A 103 -18.09 6.75 1.14
CA VAL A 103 -17.90 5.35 1.52
C VAL A 103 -16.56 5.15 2.25
N GLY A 104 -15.49 5.82 1.78
CA GLY A 104 -14.20 5.84 2.49
C GLY A 104 -14.32 6.44 3.90
N GLU A 105 -15.12 7.48 4.06
CA GLU A 105 -15.38 8.08 5.38
C GLU A 105 -16.08 7.12 6.33
N PHE A 106 -17.08 6.38 5.88
CA PHE A 106 -17.73 5.34 6.70
C PHE A 106 -16.71 4.31 7.20
N LEU A 107 -15.83 3.80 6.33
CA LEU A 107 -14.79 2.85 6.74
C LEU A 107 -13.85 3.44 7.80
N THR A 108 -13.52 4.73 7.71
CA THR A 108 -12.62 5.37 8.68
C THR A 108 -13.26 5.62 10.03
N GLN A 109 -14.58 5.77 10.07
CA GLN A 109 -15.34 6.10 11.29
C GLN A 109 -15.88 4.87 12.02
N ASP A 110 -16.01 3.74 11.34
CA ASP A 110 -16.59 2.53 11.91
C ASP A 110 -15.65 1.89 12.94
N GLU A 111 -16.08 1.86 14.21
CA GLU A 111 -15.30 1.32 15.32
C GLU A 111 -15.05 -0.19 15.22
N ARG A 112 -15.83 -0.91 14.42
CA ARG A 112 -15.66 -2.34 14.15
C ARG A 112 -14.45 -2.65 13.24
N ILE A 113 -13.85 -1.60 12.62
CA ILE A 113 -12.68 -1.71 11.74
C ILE A 113 -11.44 -1.23 12.50
N PRO A 114 -10.73 -2.09 13.21
CA PRO A 114 -9.58 -1.69 14.04
C PRO A 114 -8.39 -1.14 13.24
N LEU A 115 -8.26 -1.54 11.97
CA LEU A 115 -7.20 -1.08 11.07
C LEU A 115 -7.77 -0.59 9.74
N VAL A 116 -7.36 0.59 9.32
CA VAL A 116 -7.61 1.12 7.97
C VAL A 116 -6.27 1.31 7.25
N SER A 117 -6.06 0.57 6.16
CA SER A 117 -4.95 0.76 5.23
C SER A 117 -5.40 1.64 4.08
N ALA A 118 -4.81 2.82 3.94
CA ALA A 118 -5.23 3.79 2.93
C ALA A 118 -4.05 4.28 2.09
N THR A 119 -4.18 4.12 0.77
CA THR A 119 -3.22 4.59 -0.23
C THR A 119 -3.85 5.71 -1.05
N GLY A 120 -3.20 6.87 -1.11
CA GLY A 120 -3.70 8.01 -1.87
C GLY A 120 -2.93 9.31 -1.65
N SER A 121 -3.62 10.45 -1.76
CA SER A 121 -2.99 11.76 -1.57
C SER A 121 -2.67 12.06 -0.11
N THR A 122 -1.67 12.91 0.14
CA THR A 122 -1.35 13.42 1.48
C THR A 122 -2.55 14.10 2.13
N ARG A 123 -3.39 14.80 1.34
CA ARG A 123 -4.63 15.40 1.83
C ARG A 123 -5.59 14.35 2.38
N MET A 124 -5.82 13.28 1.64
CA MET A 124 -6.66 12.14 2.07
C MET A 124 -6.05 11.48 3.32
N GLY A 125 -4.75 11.24 3.34
CA GLY A 125 -4.06 10.63 4.47
C GLY A 125 -4.21 11.42 5.78
N ARG A 126 -4.18 12.76 5.72
CA ARG A 126 -4.44 13.62 6.90
C ARG A 126 -5.85 13.40 7.46
N ILE A 127 -6.85 13.34 6.58
CA ILE A 127 -8.25 13.14 6.98
C ILE A 127 -8.43 11.73 7.58
N VAL A 128 -7.96 10.70 6.89
CA VAL A 128 -8.06 9.31 7.34
C VAL A 128 -7.34 9.12 8.67
N GLY A 129 -6.09 9.58 8.78
CA GLY A 129 -5.30 9.43 9.99
C GLY A 129 -5.97 10.09 11.21
N GLN A 130 -6.48 11.31 11.07
CA GLN A 130 -7.19 12.01 12.13
C GLN A 130 -8.47 11.28 12.55
N LYS A 131 -9.31 10.85 11.59
CA LYS A 131 -10.57 10.15 11.88
C LYS A 131 -10.34 8.81 12.55
N VAL A 132 -9.39 8.02 12.05
CA VAL A 132 -9.07 6.72 12.65
C VAL A 132 -8.45 6.89 14.04
N ALA A 133 -7.55 7.86 14.24
CA ALA A 133 -6.94 8.13 15.54
C ALA A 133 -7.95 8.61 16.58
N SER A 134 -8.97 9.39 16.18
CA SER A 134 -9.99 9.91 17.12
C SER A 134 -10.81 8.81 17.80
N ARG A 135 -10.85 7.60 17.22
CA ARG A 135 -11.49 6.41 17.78
C ARG A 135 -10.50 5.34 18.26
N PHE A 136 -9.23 5.72 18.46
CA PHE A 136 -8.13 4.82 18.84
C PHE A 136 -7.87 3.65 17.88
N GLY A 137 -8.34 3.75 16.62
CA GLY A 137 -8.03 2.79 15.57
C GLY A 137 -6.59 2.95 15.05
N LYS A 138 -6.14 1.95 14.30
CA LYS A 138 -4.83 1.96 13.64
C LYS A 138 -4.98 2.38 12.17
N SER A 139 -4.04 3.17 11.66
CA SER A 139 -3.98 3.51 10.24
C SER A 139 -2.62 3.18 9.66
N LEU A 140 -2.61 2.61 8.46
CA LEU A 140 -1.43 2.44 7.63
C LEU A 140 -1.64 3.34 6.40
N LEU A 141 -0.76 4.34 6.24
CA LEU A 141 -0.95 5.39 5.24
C LEU A 141 0.20 5.38 4.24
N GLU A 142 -0.11 5.00 3.00
CA GLU A 142 0.80 5.08 1.86
C GLU A 142 0.41 6.30 1.00
N LEU A 143 1.24 7.33 1.00
CA LEU A 143 0.87 8.65 0.50
C LEU A 143 1.78 9.10 -0.65
N GLY A 144 1.44 10.23 -1.25
CA GLY A 144 2.23 10.85 -2.29
C GLY A 144 3.54 11.46 -1.77
N GLY A 145 4.44 11.74 -2.69
CA GLY A 145 5.74 12.36 -2.42
C GLY A 145 6.10 13.40 -3.46
N ASN A 146 7.16 14.15 -3.16
CA ASN A 146 7.82 15.08 -4.08
C ASN A 146 9.29 14.65 -4.24
N ASN A 147 9.47 13.48 -4.84
CA ASN A 147 10.73 12.74 -4.86
C ASN A 147 11.79 13.43 -5.71
N ALA A 148 13.04 13.33 -5.28
CA ALA A 148 14.18 13.93 -5.95
C ALA A 148 15.27 12.90 -6.23
N ILE A 149 16.02 13.12 -7.31
CA ILE A 149 17.31 12.50 -7.58
C ILE A 149 18.38 13.57 -7.42
N ILE A 150 19.42 13.28 -6.63
CA ILE A 150 20.59 14.12 -6.46
C ILE A 150 21.68 13.56 -7.37
N VAL A 151 22.19 14.39 -8.28
CA VAL A 151 23.20 14.01 -9.27
C VAL A 151 24.51 14.76 -8.95
N SER A 152 25.49 14.05 -8.39
CA SER A 152 26.79 14.60 -8.08
C SER A 152 27.70 14.65 -9.33
N ASP A 153 28.81 15.39 -9.24
CA ASP A 153 29.83 15.47 -10.30
C ASP A 153 30.50 14.11 -10.60
N LYS A 154 30.31 13.10 -9.75
CA LYS A 154 30.86 11.75 -9.89
C LYS A 154 29.79 10.74 -10.34
N ALA A 155 28.56 11.17 -10.65
CA ALA A 155 27.50 10.28 -11.04
C ALA A 155 27.79 9.60 -12.39
N ASP A 156 27.43 8.33 -12.50
CA ASP A 156 27.36 7.64 -13.79
C ASP A 156 26.16 8.18 -14.58
N LEU A 157 26.44 8.99 -15.59
CA LEU A 157 25.40 9.66 -16.38
C LEU A 157 24.54 8.69 -17.18
N LYS A 158 25.06 7.54 -17.58
CA LYS A 158 24.28 6.54 -18.32
C LYS A 158 23.16 5.98 -17.45
N ILE A 159 23.48 5.58 -16.23
CA ILE A 159 22.49 5.06 -15.27
C ILE A 159 21.57 6.20 -14.82
N THR A 160 22.12 7.39 -14.59
CA THR A 160 21.36 8.56 -14.13
C THR A 160 20.27 8.96 -15.12
N ILE A 161 20.58 9.07 -16.43
CA ILE A 161 19.61 9.46 -17.46
C ILE A 161 18.50 8.42 -17.58
N ILE A 162 18.83 7.13 -17.66
CA ILE A 162 17.85 6.05 -17.75
C ILE A 162 16.97 6.01 -16.49
N GLY A 163 17.57 6.12 -15.32
CA GLY A 163 16.86 6.10 -14.05
C GLY A 163 15.94 7.32 -13.86
N ALA A 164 16.41 8.51 -14.22
CA ALA A 164 15.64 9.74 -14.15
C ALA A 164 14.43 9.71 -15.12
N LEU A 165 14.66 9.32 -16.37
CA LEU A 165 13.62 9.17 -17.38
C LEU A 165 12.55 8.16 -16.91
N PHE A 166 12.95 6.93 -16.57
CA PHE A 166 12.02 5.90 -16.11
C PHE A 166 11.27 6.33 -14.85
N GLY A 167 11.96 6.94 -13.88
CA GLY A 167 11.36 7.44 -12.66
C GLY A 167 10.33 8.55 -12.89
N ALA A 168 10.51 9.36 -13.95
CA ALA A 168 9.60 10.46 -14.27
C ALA A 168 8.38 10.00 -15.09
N VAL A 169 8.58 9.18 -16.14
CA VAL A 169 7.51 8.83 -17.09
C VAL A 169 6.82 7.49 -16.80
N GLY A 170 7.45 6.63 -16.01
CA GLY A 170 6.88 5.33 -15.65
C GLY A 170 5.49 5.47 -15.07
N THR A 171 4.51 4.65 -15.52
CA THR A 171 3.10 4.73 -15.12
C THR A 171 2.51 6.14 -15.37
N CYS A 172 2.84 6.74 -16.51
CA CYS A 172 2.44 8.11 -16.88
C CYS A 172 2.80 9.17 -15.81
N GLY A 173 3.91 8.99 -15.07
CA GLY A 173 4.28 9.87 -13.97
C GLY A 173 3.35 9.84 -12.76
N GLN A 174 2.51 8.81 -12.63
CA GLN A 174 1.47 8.73 -11.60
C GLN A 174 1.83 7.81 -10.43
N ARG A 175 3.10 7.58 -10.17
CA ARG A 175 3.55 6.85 -8.98
C ARG A 175 3.73 7.77 -7.78
N CYS A 176 3.53 7.26 -6.59
CA CYS A 176 3.96 7.93 -5.36
C CYS A 176 5.48 8.19 -5.34
N THR A 177 6.23 7.36 -6.05
CA THR A 177 7.70 7.43 -6.22
C THR A 177 8.17 8.14 -7.47
N SER A 178 7.27 8.71 -8.31
CA SER A 178 7.68 9.43 -9.53
C SER A 178 8.70 10.53 -9.21
N THR A 179 9.78 10.56 -9.98
CA THR A 179 10.78 11.63 -9.88
C THR A 179 10.15 12.96 -10.26
N ARG A 180 10.16 13.92 -9.36
CA ARG A 180 9.60 15.26 -9.54
C ARG A 180 10.69 16.33 -9.69
N ARG A 181 11.86 16.06 -9.15
CA ARG A 181 12.95 17.03 -9.09
C ARG A 181 14.27 16.35 -9.37
N LEU A 182 15.14 17.04 -10.11
CA LEU A 182 16.55 16.70 -10.24
C LEU A 182 17.36 17.83 -9.59
N ILE A 183 18.26 17.47 -8.68
CA ILE A 183 19.21 18.39 -8.04
C ILE A 183 20.58 18.01 -8.59
N ILE A 184 21.06 18.80 -9.55
CA ILE A 184 22.22 18.48 -10.36
C ILE A 184 23.39 19.38 -9.95
N HIS A 185 24.59 18.81 -9.80
CA HIS A 185 25.82 19.58 -9.56
C HIS A 185 26.10 20.49 -10.74
N ASP A 186 26.45 21.75 -10.49
CA ASP A 186 26.62 22.81 -11.50
C ASP A 186 27.56 22.41 -12.63
N SER A 187 28.67 21.73 -12.33
CA SER A 187 29.66 21.36 -13.34
C SER A 187 29.17 20.39 -14.43
N ILE A 188 28.08 19.70 -14.20
CA ILE A 188 27.51 18.72 -15.14
C ILE A 188 26.06 19.05 -15.54
N TYR A 189 25.57 20.22 -15.13
CA TYR A 189 24.19 20.61 -15.33
C TYR A 189 23.76 20.58 -16.80
N GLU A 190 24.53 21.26 -17.66
CA GLU A 190 24.25 21.36 -19.10
C GLU A 190 24.32 20.00 -19.80
N GLU A 191 25.27 19.15 -19.41
CA GLU A 191 25.39 17.81 -19.96
C GLU A 191 24.22 16.92 -19.59
N VAL A 192 23.81 16.91 -18.33
CA VAL A 192 22.68 16.12 -17.84
C VAL A 192 21.36 16.58 -18.47
N THR A 193 21.10 17.88 -18.50
CA THR A 193 19.88 18.43 -19.06
C THR A 193 19.76 18.18 -20.57
N SER A 194 20.85 18.34 -21.33
CA SER A 194 20.88 18.02 -22.75
C SER A 194 20.63 16.54 -23.02
N LYS A 195 21.31 15.66 -22.31
CA LYS A 195 21.13 14.19 -22.45
C LYS A 195 19.69 13.76 -22.09
N LEU A 196 19.14 14.34 -21.04
CA LEU A 196 17.79 14.01 -20.60
C LEU A 196 16.75 14.51 -21.61
N ALA A 197 16.90 15.73 -22.13
CA ALA A 197 16.01 16.26 -23.18
C ALA A 197 15.99 15.40 -24.45
N ASN A 198 17.12 14.81 -24.80
CA ASN A 198 17.20 13.90 -25.95
C ASN A 198 16.63 12.49 -25.66
N ALA A 199 16.46 12.13 -24.39
CA ALA A 199 15.92 10.83 -23.98
C ALA A 199 14.40 10.84 -23.88
N TYR A 200 13.76 12.05 -23.75
CA TYR A 200 12.30 12.22 -23.72
C TYR A 200 11.71 12.21 -25.13
#